data_52bb1815ce11218c5cb842c154ecc9c6
#
_entry.id   52bb1815ce11218c5cb842c154ecc9c6
#
_cell.length_a   1.000
_cell.length_b   1.000
_cell.length_c   1.000
_cell.angle_alpha   90.00
_cell.angle_beta   90.00
_cell.angle_gamma   90.00
#
_symmetry.space_group_name_H-M   'P 1'
#
loop_
_entity.id
_entity.type
_entity.pdbx_description
1 polymer ?
#
loop_
_entity_poly.entity_id
_entity_poly.type
_entity_poly.pdbx_seq_one_letter_code
_entity_poly.pdbx_strand_id
1 'polypeptide(L)'
;MEGLTGVLKELVRRSQQVVKRLDGYQALLREPVANAYERARLLAEIERLAAGFPEGELRQKLLEWLNSERAQVEEAKSEFRFEFGKRLIAGLEGSGLAVRGQLPLLRIGFFAIRADFERGRATVFWGPEIEQLKSGVPLEPLGLARLVRSYQESLKVKGIREPEEFLARLLSAYRRRCGAEGLAEGERVLLSDLLAELVLLSQPESFRSDPVRENFVEYPRIRFSYVLY
;
A
#
# COMPACT_ATOMS: atom_id res chain seq x y z
N MET A 1 1.37 -50.10 -24.20
CA MET A 1 1.96 -49.06 -25.05
C MET A 1 1.32 -47.68 -24.85
N GLU A 2 0.00 -47.59 -24.67
CA GLU A 2 -0.68 -46.28 -24.45
C GLU A 2 -0.19 -45.51 -23.24
N GLY A 3 0.12 -46.17 -22.10
CA GLY A 3 0.63 -45.52 -20.91
C GLY A 3 2.02 -44.86 -21.11
N LEU A 4 2.94 -45.52 -21.84
CA LEU A 4 4.27 -44.97 -22.10
C LEU A 4 4.20 -43.75 -23.02
N THR A 5 3.35 -43.79 -24.05
CA THR A 5 3.13 -42.66 -24.96
C THR A 5 2.57 -41.44 -24.21
N GLY A 6 1.66 -41.66 -23.23
CA GLY A 6 1.12 -40.62 -22.39
C GLY A 6 2.19 -39.93 -21.53
N VAL A 7 3.04 -40.73 -20.87
CA VAL A 7 4.15 -40.22 -20.05
C VAL A 7 5.15 -39.41 -20.89
N LEU A 8 5.50 -39.89 -22.07
CA LEU A 8 6.42 -39.16 -22.96
C LEU A 8 5.82 -37.86 -23.47
N LYS A 9 4.55 -37.84 -23.85
CA LYS A 9 3.86 -36.58 -24.26
C LYS A 9 3.84 -35.57 -23.13
N GLU A 10 3.58 -35.99 -21.91
CA GLU A 10 3.58 -35.12 -20.74
C GLU A 10 4.99 -34.55 -20.47
N LEU A 11 6.01 -35.38 -20.57
CA LEU A 11 7.41 -34.92 -20.43
C LEU A 11 7.80 -33.87 -21.47
N VAL A 12 7.44 -34.11 -22.74
CA VAL A 12 7.66 -33.14 -23.83
C VAL A 12 6.96 -31.82 -23.55
N ARG A 13 5.69 -31.89 -23.15
CA ARG A 13 4.90 -30.69 -22.80
C ARG A 13 5.55 -29.89 -21.67
N ARG A 14 5.98 -30.55 -20.60
CA ARG A 14 6.65 -29.88 -19.47
C ARG A 14 7.99 -29.28 -19.89
N SER A 15 8.78 -29.99 -20.69
CA SER A 15 10.05 -29.48 -21.22
C SER A 15 9.85 -28.21 -22.04
N GLN A 16 8.86 -28.16 -22.91
CA GLN A 16 8.50 -26.95 -23.67
C GLN A 16 8.09 -25.79 -22.76
N GLN A 17 7.34 -26.07 -21.69
CA GLN A 17 6.97 -25.05 -20.72
C GLN A 17 8.19 -24.50 -19.97
N VAL A 18 9.13 -25.35 -19.56
CA VAL A 18 10.37 -24.92 -18.92
C VAL A 18 11.20 -24.06 -19.86
N VAL A 19 11.40 -24.48 -21.11
CA VAL A 19 12.12 -23.67 -22.12
C VAL A 19 11.49 -22.29 -22.27
N LYS A 20 10.17 -22.21 -22.44
CA LYS A 20 9.48 -20.94 -22.55
C LYS A 20 9.69 -20.03 -21.31
N ARG A 21 9.76 -20.61 -20.09
CA ARG A 21 10.03 -19.84 -18.88
C ARG A 21 11.50 -19.40 -18.80
N LEU A 22 12.42 -20.23 -19.23
CA LEU A 22 13.84 -19.88 -19.30
C LEU A 22 14.10 -18.74 -20.29
N ASP A 23 13.47 -18.77 -21.46
CA ASP A 23 13.54 -17.67 -22.43
C ASP A 23 12.98 -16.37 -21.84
N GLY A 24 11.83 -16.44 -21.15
CA GLY A 24 11.27 -15.32 -20.41
C GLY A 24 12.21 -14.79 -19.32
N TYR A 25 12.83 -15.69 -18.57
CA TYR A 25 13.80 -15.34 -17.53
C TYR A 25 15.03 -14.63 -18.11
N GLN A 26 15.57 -15.15 -19.23
CA GLN A 26 16.71 -14.55 -19.90
C GLN A 26 16.41 -13.12 -20.39
N ALA A 27 15.20 -12.86 -20.87
CA ALA A 27 14.78 -11.51 -21.26
C ALA A 27 14.81 -10.52 -20.08
N LEU A 28 14.48 -10.98 -18.86
CA LEU A 28 14.48 -10.14 -17.65
C LEU A 28 15.90 -9.81 -17.16
N LEU A 29 16.94 -10.54 -17.59
CA LEU A 29 18.34 -10.26 -17.23
C LEU A 29 18.89 -8.96 -17.85
N ARG A 30 18.16 -8.31 -18.78
CA ARG A 30 18.55 -6.99 -19.32
C ARG A 30 18.54 -5.92 -18.22
N GLU A 31 17.60 -6.02 -17.28
CA GLU A 31 17.47 -5.11 -16.13
C GLU A 31 17.26 -5.94 -14.86
N PRO A 32 18.33 -6.61 -14.36
CA PRO A 32 18.21 -7.66 -13.36
C PRO A 32 17.67 -7.16 -12.01
N VAL A 33 17.98 -5.95 -11.63
CA VAL A 33 17.50 -5.32 -10.37
C VAL A 33 16.05 -4.88 -10.53
N ALA A 34 15.70 -4.19 -11.62
CA ALA A 34 14.33 -3.72 -11.86
C ALA A 34 13.34 -4.90 -11.96
N ASN A 35 13.78 -6.02 -12.52
CA ASN A 35 12.98 -7.22 -12.71
C ASN A 35 13.14 -8.28 -11.60
N ALA A 36 13.76 -7.94 -10.46
CA ALA A 36 14.10 -8.92 -9.41
C ALA A 36 12.90 -9.75 -8.93
N TYR A 37 11.76 -9.13 -8.71
CA TYR A 37 10.54 -9.82 -8.28
C TYR A 37 9.89 -10.67 -9.36
N GLU A 38 9.92 -10.23 -10.61
CA GLU A 38 9.46 -11.01 -11.78
C GLU A 38 10.35 -12.23 -12.00
N ARG A 39 11.68 -12.08 -11.89
CA ARG A 39 12.65 -13.17 -11.92
C ARG A 39 12.36 -14.21 -10.83
N ALA A 40 12.13 -13.77 -9.58
CA ALA A 40 11.76 -14.67 -8.48
C ALA A 40 10.50 -15.48 -8.81
N ARG A 41 9.47 -14.84 -9.37
CA ARG A 41 8.22 -15.52 -9.76
C ARG A 41 8.47 -16.59 -10.82
N LEU A 42 9.26 -16.27 -11.86
CA LEU A 42 9.60 -17.25 -12.90
C LEU A 42 10.42 -18.42 -12.35
N LEU A 43 11.39 -18.17 -11.44
CA LEU A 43 12.14 -19.27 -10.80
C LEU A 43 11.22 -20.21 -10.02
N ALA A 44 10.23 -19.68 -9.28
CA ALA A 44 9.25 -20.51 -8.58
C ALA A 44 8.33 -21.30 -9.54
N GLU A 45 8.01 -20.74 -10.70
CA GLU A 45 7.26 -21.47 -11.74
C GLU A 45 8.10 -22.59 -12.37
N ILE A 46 9.39 -22.34 -12.69
CA ILE A 46 10.31 -23.35 -13.23
C ILE A 46 10.52 -24.46 -12.23
N GLU A 47 10.69 -24.15 -10.94
CA GLU A 47 10.83 -25.16 -9.88
C GLU A 47 9.62 -26.10 -9.80
N ARG A 48 8.40 -25.53 -9.84
CA ARG A 48 7.17 -26.35 -9.86
C ARG A 48 7.11 -27.28 -11.08
N LEU A 49 7.58 -26.82 -12.23
CA LEU A 49 7.66 -27.66 -13.42
C LEU A 49 8.75 -28.73 -13.28
N ALA A 50 9.92 -28.35 -12.70
CA ALA A 50 11.05 -29.25 -12.46
C ALA A 50 10.69 -30.42 -11.53
N ALA A 51 9.84 -30.18 -10.54
CA ALA A 51 9.35 -31.23 -9.63
C ALA A 51 8.66 -32.40 -10.34
N GLY A 52 8.10 -32.16 -11.52
CA GLY A 52 7.43 -33.19 -12.33
C GLY A 52 8.34 -33.91 -13.35
N PHE A 53 9.65 -33.59 -13.37
CA PHE A 53 10.61 -34.35 -14.19
C PHE A 53 11.03 -35.64 -13.47
N PRO A 54 11.32 -36.71 -14.21
CA PRO A 54 11.88 -37.91 -13.61
C PRO A 54 13.25 -37.60 -12.97
N GLU A 55 13.61 -38.36 -11.96
CA GLU A 55 14.96 -38.29 -11.35
C GLU A 55 16.01 -38.59 -12.39
N GLY A 56 17.05 -37.72 -12.43
CA GLY A 56 18.16 -37.85 -13.37
C GLY A 56 18.93 -36.55 -13.55
N GLU A 57 19.93 -36.60 -14.41
CA GLU A 57 20.89 -35.51 -14.62
C GLU A 57 20.24 -34.18 -15.02
N LEU A 58 19.21 -34.23 -15.87
CA LEU A 58 18.51 -33.03 -16.30
C LEU A 58 17.86 -32.30 -15.12
N ARG A 59 17.12 -33.03 -14.26
CA ARG A 59 16.49 -32.47 -13.08
C ARG A 59 17.51 -31.89 -12.11
N GLN A 60 18.62 -32.60 -11.89
CA GLN A 60 19.69 -32.15 -11.02
C GLN A 60 20.34 -30.87 -11.52
N LYS A 61 20.72 -30.77 -12.80
CA LYS A 61 21.26 -29.55 -13.41
C LYS A 61 20.29 -28.37 -13.30
N LEU A 62 19.01 -28.63 -13.50
CA LEU A 62 17.98 -27.58 -13.39
C LEU A 62 17.85 -27.06 -11.94
N LEU A 63 17.91 -27.94 -10.95
CA LEU A 63 17.87 -27.57 -9.53
C LEU A 63 19.14 -26.82 -9.08
N GLU A 64 20.31 -27.23 -9.55
CA GLU A 64 21.59 -26.54 -9.29
C GLU A 64 21.56 -25.12 -9.86
N TRP A 65 21.09 -24.96 -11.10
CA TRP A 65 20.91 -23.65 -11.72
C TRP A 65 19.90 -22.79 -10.94
N LEU A 66 18.73 -23.34 -10.56
CA LEU A 66 17.73 -22.62 -9.77
C LEU A 66 18.30 -22.10 -8.44
N ASN A 67 19.11 -22.90 -7.75
CA ASN A 67 19.73 -22.49 -6.48
C ASN A 67 20.74 -21.34 -6.68
N SER A 68 21.54 -21.41 -7.76
CA SER A 68 22.48 -20.33 -8.10
C SER A 68 21.75 -19.02 -8.41
N GLU A 69 20.69 -19.07 -9.24
CA GLU A 69 19.93 -17.89 -9.63
C GLU A 69 19.16 -17.27 -8.44
N ARG A 70 18.68 -18.10 -7.51
CA ARG A 70 17.99 -17.59 -6.30
C ARG A 70 18.87 -16.67 -5.46
N ALA A 71 20.15 -17.02 -5.26
CA ALA A 71 21.07 -16.17 -4.52
C ALA A 71 21.20 -14.78 -5.16
N GLN A 72 21.36 -14.75 -6.49
CA GLN A 72 21.45 -13.50 -7.26
C GLN A 72 20.13 -12.68 -7.22
N VAL A 73 18.99 -13.38 -7.25
CA VAL A 73 17.68 -12.71 -7.19
C VAL A 73 17.43 -12.10 -5.81
N GLU A 74 17.83 -12.75 -4.71
CA GLU A 74 17.67 -12.16 -3.38
C GLU A 74 18.57 -10.93 -3.19
N GLU A 75 19.78 -10.93 -3.73
CA GLU A 75 20.63 -9.74 -3.78
C GLU A 75 19.98 -8.61 -4.59
N ALA A 76 19.48 -8.91 -5.79
CA ALA A 76 18.79 -7.96 -6.64
C ALA A 76 17.52 -7.39 -5.99
N LYS A 77 16.74 -8.19 -5.24
CA LYS A 77 15.61 -7.72 -4.45
C LYS A 77 16.03 -6.72 -3.36
N SER A 78 17.15 -6.97 -2.71
CA SER A 78 17.68 -6.08 -1.67
C SER A 78 18.11 -4.74 -2.26
N GLU A 79 18.81 -4.78 -3.39
CA GLU A 79 19.19 -3.58 -4.14
C GLU A 79 17.96 -2.80 -4.63
N PHE A 80 16.96 -3.50 -5.19
CA PHE A 80 15.70 -2.87 -5.62
C PHE A 80 15.01 -2.13 -4.47
N ARG A 81 14.92 -2.75 -3.28
CA ARG A 81 14.29 -2.11 -2.10
C ARG A 81 15.07 -0.87 -1.66
N PHE A 82 16.39 -0.93 -1.69
CA PHE A 82 17.25 0.21 -1.35
C PHE A 82 17.03 1.38 -2.32
N GLU A 83 17.09 1.13 -3.62
CA GLU A 83 16.88 2.16 -4.65
C GLU A 83 15.43 2.70 -4.63
N PHE A 84 14.44 1.86 -4.35
CA PHE A 84 13.07 2.28 -4.17
C PHE A 84 12.94 3.29 -3.02
N GLY A 85 13.52 2.97 -1.85
CA GLY A 85 13.51 3.86 -0.69
C GLY A 85 14.18 5.20 -0.97
N LYS A 86 15.34 5.18 -1.61
CA LYS A 86 16.10 6.37 -2.00
C LYS A 86 15.32 7.28 -2.96
N ARG A 87 14.70 6.72 -4.01
CA ARG A 87 13.88 7.45 -4.97
C ARG A 87 12.60 8.01 -4.35
N LEU A 88 11.98 7.27 -3.42
CA LEU A 88 10.81 7.76 -2.70
C LEU A 88 11.16 8.98 -1.84
N ILE A 89 12.28 8.92 -1.10
CA ILE A 89 12.76 10.03 -0.28
C ILE A 89 13.04 11.25 -1.17
N ALA A 90 13.79 11.08 -2.27
CA ALA A 90 14.05 12.15 -3.22
C ALA A 90 12.77 12.77 -3.79
N GLY A 91 11.75 11.96 -4.10
CA GLY A 91 10.44 12.44 -4.54
C GLY A 91 9.67 13.25 -3.50
N LEU A 92 10.03 13.14 -2.22
CA LEU A 92 9.43 13.87 -1.09
C LEU A 92 10.25 15.11 -0.65
N GLU A 93 11.43 15.34 -1.24
CA GLU A 93 12.24 16.51 -0.93
C GLU A 93 11.44 17.81 -1.13
N GLY A 94 11.62 18.76 -0.22
CA GLY A 94 10.89 20.03 -0.23
C GLY A 94 9.43 19.98 0.23
N SER A 95 8.89 18.79 0.54
CA SER A 95 7.50 18.67 1.07
C SER A 95 7.38 18.91 2.59
N GLY A 96 8.51 18.92 3.31
CA GLY A 96 8.54 18.96 4.78
C GLY A 96 8.12 17.66 5.45
N LEU A 97 7.91 16.57 4.68
CA LEU A 97 7.52 15.25 5.18
C LEU A 97 8.76 14.41 5.52
N ALA A 98 8.94 14.08 6.79
CA ALA A 98 9.98 13.15 7.21
C ALA A 98 9.57 11.70 6.92
N VAL A 99 10.50 10.93 6.32
CA VAL A 99 10.34 9.50 6.09
C VAL A 99 11.00 8.72 7.23
N ARG A 100 10.29 7.78 7.84
CA ARG A 100 10.76 6.93 8.94
C ARG A 100 10.32 5.49 8.72
N GLY A 101 10.98 4.55 9.43
CA GLY A 101 10.66 3.14 9.35
C GLY A 101 11.51 2.39 8.33
N GLN A 102 11.15 1.16 8.09
CA GLN A 102 11.83 0.26 7.17
C GLN A 102 10.81 -0.42 6.25
N LEU A 103 11.20 -0.67 5.01
CA LEU A 103 10.38 -1.44 4.09
C LEU A 103 10.08 -2.83 4.67
N PRO A 104 8.87 -3.32 4.52
CA PRO A 104 7.82 -2.86 3.60
C PRO A 104 6.91 -1.73 4.13
N LEU A 105 7.07 -1.25 5.36
CA LEU A 105 6.23 -0.23 5.96
C LEU A 105 7.02 1.05 6.23
N LEU A 106 6.72 2.11 5.48
CA LEU A 106 7.31 3.44 5.67
C LEU A 106 6.27 4.41 6.23
N ARG A 107 6.69 5.22 7.20
CA ARG A 107 5.90 6.35 7.72
C ARG A 107 6.42 7.64 7.11
N ILE A 108 5.52 8.46 6.59
CA ILE A 108 5.82 9.69 5.85
C ILE A 108 4.96 10.81 6.44
N GLY A 109 5.50 11.52 7.45
CA GLY A 109 4.69 12.46 8.24
C GLY A 109 3.50 11.76 8.87
N PHE A 110 2.27 12.16 8.48
CA PHE A 110 1.00 11.57 8.93
C PHE A 110 0.55 10.38 8.11
N PHE A 111 1.28 10.00 7.08
CA PHE A 111 0.93 8.92 6.19
C PHE A 111 1.78 7.67 6.46
N ALA A 112 1.25 6.52 6.08
CA ALA A 112 2.03 5.30 5.99
C ALA A 112 1.87 4.69 4.60
N ILE A 113 2.95 4.10 4.09
CA ILE A 113 2.95 3.33 2.85
C ILE A 113 3.36 1.90 3.20
N ARG A 114 2.48 0.95 2.90
CA ARG A 114 2.82 -0.48 2.92
C ARG A 114 3.10 -0.91 1.48
N ALA A 115 4.34 -1.33 1.21
CA ALA A 115 4.78 -1.83 -0.08
C ALA A 115 4.63 -3.36 -0.14
N ASP A 116 3.93 -3.84 -1.16
CA ASP A 116 3.89 -5.27 -1.52
C ASP A 116 4.74 -5.45 -2.77
N PHE A 117 6.00 -5.77 -2.55
CA PHE A 117 6.97 -5.94 -3.62
C PHE A 117 6.66 -7.15 -4.51
N GLU A 118 6.13 -8.22 -3.93
CA GLU A 118 5.80 -9.44 -4.68
C GLU A 118 4.65 -9.18 -5.69
N ARG A 119 3.72 -8.30 -5.33
CA ARG A 119 2.61 -7.91 -6.22
C ARG A 119 2.87 -6.64 -7.01
N GLY A 120 3.97 -5.94 -6.75
CA GLY A 120 4.26 -4.64 -7.37
C GLY A 120 3.24 -3.55 -7.03
N ARG A 121 2.66 -3.60 -5.83
CA ARG A 121 1.59 -2.71 -5.38
C ARG A 121 1.91 -2.10 -4.02
N ALA A 122 1.30 -0.95 -3.77
CA ALA A 122 1.36 -0.32 -2.45
C ALA A 122 -0.04 0.07 -1.97
N THR A 123 -0.15 0.19 -0.64
CA THR A 123 -1.32 0.77 0.01
C THR A 123 -0.89 1.98 0.80
N VAL A 124 -1.60 3.08 0.64
CA VAL A 124 -1.38 4.34 1.37
C VAL A 124 -2.42 4.45 2.46
N PHE A 125 -1.96 4.75 3.67
CA PHE A 125 -2.78 4.90 4.86
C PHE A 125 -2.63 6.30 5.47
N TRP A 126 -3.65 6.72 6.20
CA TRP A 126 -3.59 7.77 7.18
C TRP A 126 -3.13 7.21 8.53
N GLY A 127 -2.22 7.91 9.20
CA GLY A 127 -1.64 7.46 10.47
C GLY A 127 -0.85 6.15 10.33
N PRO A 128 -0.53 5.49 11.45
CA PRO A 128 0.11 4.18 11.43
C PRO A 128 -0.93 3.09 11.07
N GLU A 129 -1.34 3.08 9.78
CA GLU A 129 -2.32 2.13 9.21
C GLU A 129 -3.73 2.20 9.84
N ILE A 130 -4.11 3.37 10.35
CA ILE A 130 -5.42 3.57 11.00
C ILE A 130 -6.55 3.56 9.96
N GLU A 131 -6.34 4.27 8.85
CA GLU A 131 -7.35 4.40 7.79
C GLU A 131 -6.72 4.26 6.41
N GLN A 132 -7.26 3.35 5.61
CA GLN A 132 -6.79 3.14 4.25
C GLN A 132 -7.27 4.26 3.33
N LEU A 133 -6.33 5.02 2.76
CA LEU A 133 -6.62 6.08 1.80
C LEU A 133 -6.75 5.53 0.39
N LYS A 134 -5.81 4.68 -0.01
CA LYS A 134 -5.79 4.09 -1.35
C LYS A 134 -5.02 2.79 -1.35
N SER A 135 -5.60 1.76 -1.94
CA SER A 135 -4.96 0.46 -2.15
C SER A 135 -4.67 0.21 -3.62
N GLY A 136 -3.83 -0.80 -3.89
CA GLY A 136 -3.51 -1.25 -5.25
C GLY A 136 -2.76 -0.22 -6.10
N VAL A 137 -2.12 0.77 -5.47
CA VAL A 137 -1.31 1.78 -6.17
C VAL A 137 -0.08 1.08 -6.76
N PRO A 138 0.30 1.37 -8.02
CA PRO A 138 1.55 0.86 -8.58
C PRO A 138 2.75 1.18 -7.68
N LEU A 139 3.66 0.22 -7.54
CA LEU A 139 4.87 0.36 -6.71
C LEU A 139 5.95 1.18 -7.44
N GLU A 140 5.60 2.42 -7.76
CA GLU A 140 6.47 3.40 -8.41
C GLU A 140 6.80 4.52 -7.42
N PRO A 141 8.09 4.71 -7.04
CA PRO A 141 8.49 5.61 -5.95
C PRO A 141 8.02 7.06 -6.15
N LEU A 142 8.22 7.60 -7.36
CA LEU A 142 7.85 8.99 -7.65
C LEU A 142 6.33 9.20 -7.74
N GLY A 143 5.59 8.19 -8.22
CA GLY A 143 4.13 8.19 -8.22
C GLY A 143 3.56 8.18 -6.80
N LEU A 144 4.12 7.37 -5.93
CA LEU A 144 3.75 7.33 -4.51
C LEU A 144 4.08 8.64 -3.79
N ALA A 145 5.25 9.23 -4.06
CA ALA A 145 5.61 10.54 -3.51
C ALA A 145 4.61 11.63 -3.94
N ARG A 146 4.26 11.69 -5.24
CA ARG A 146 3.25 12.62 -5.76
C ARG A 146 1.89 12.41 -5.11
N LEU A 147 1.48 11.16 -4.94
CA LEU A 147 0.20 10.82 -4.31
C LEU A 147 0.15 11.30 -2.86
N VAL A 148 1.20 11.04 -2.05
CA VAL A 148 1.28 11.52 -0.66
C VAL A 148 1.26 13.04 -0.60
N ARG A 149 2.00 13.73 -1.47
CA ARG A 149 1.96 15.20 -1.57
C ARG A 149 0.56 15.72 -1.90
N SER A 150 -0.14 15.08 -2.84
CA SER A 150 -1.51 15.51 -3.19
C SER A 150 -2.48 15.37 -2.03
N TYR A 151 -2.36 14.30 -1.23
CA TYR A 151 -3.12 14.16 0.01
C TYR A 151 -2.75 15.25 1.02
N GLN A 152 -1.46 15.52 1.24
CA GLN A 152 -1.00 16.57 2.14
C GLN A 152 -1.58 17.93 1.74
N GLU A 153 -1.51 18.30 0.47
CA GLU A 153 -2.05 19.57 -0.02
C GLU A 153 -3.57 19.64 0.12
N SER A 154 -4.28 18.55 -0.17
CA SER A 154 -5.74 18.50 0.00
C SER A 154 -6.17 18.70 1.46
N LEU A 155 -5.38 18.25 2.42
CA LEU A 155 -5.62 18.43 3.85
C LEU A 155 -5.31 19.86 4.29
N LYS A 156 -4.23 20.48 3.81
CA LYS A 156 -3.89 21.88 4.08
C LYS A 156 -4.97 22.83 3.59
N VAL A 157 -5.47 22.65 2.36
CA VAL A 157 -6.52 23.48 1.77
C VAL A 157 -7.84 23.34 2.52
N LYS A 158 -8.16 22.12 2.98
CA LYS A 158 -9.37 21.81 3.74
C LYS A 158 -9.20 21.95 5.26
N GLY A 159 -7.98 22.27 5.70
CA GLY A 159 -7.64 22.47 7.12
C GLY A 159 -8.36 23.65 7.73
N ILE A 160 -8.19 23.82 9.03
CA ILE A 160 -8.81 24.92 9.78
C ILE A 160 -8.07 26.19 9.42
N ARG A 161 -8.85 27.18 8.98
CA ARG A 161 -8.33 28.54 8.82
C ARG A 161 -8.23 29.26 10.17
N GLU A 162 -9.08 28.86 11.13
CA GLU A 162 -9.14 29.46 12.45
C GLU A 162 -9.24 28.40 13.55
N PRO A 163 -8.15 28.08 14.25
CA PRO A 163 -8.12 27.07 15.31
C PRO A 163 -9.12 27.33 16.43
N GLU A 164 -9.34 28.60 16.77
CA GLU A 164 -10.27 29.01 17.84
C GLU A 164 -11.72 28.64 17.51
N GLU A 165 -12.14 28.85 16.27
CA GLU A 165 -13.47 28.49 15.78
C GLU A 165 -13.68 26.96 15.85
N PHE A 166 -12.67 26.19 15.52
CA PHE A 166 -12.73 24.74 15.64
C PHE A 166 -12.87 24.29 17.10
N LEU A 167 -12.06 24.83 17.99
CA LEU A 167 -12.14 24.50 19.41
C LEU A 167 -13.51 24.84 19.98
N ALA A 168 -14.09 25.98 19.60
CA ALA A 168 -15.44 26.37 20.00
C ALA A 168 -16.49 25.36 19.49
N ARG A 169 -16.39 24.93 18.24
CA ARG A 169 -17.27 23.89 17.67
C ARG A 169 -17.06 22.54 18.34
N LEU A 170 -15.82 22.16 18.62
CA LEU A 170 -15.50 20.93 19.33
C LEU A 170 -16.08 20.92 20.75
N LEU A 171 -15.98 22.03 21.47
CA LEU A 171 -16.60 22.20 22.78
C LEU A 171 -18.13 22.10 22.71
N SER A 172 -18.73 22.69 21.68
CA SER A 172 -20.18 22.58 21.45
C SER A 172 -20.60 21.14 21.14
N ALA A 173 -19.82 20.41 20.35
CA ALA A 173 -20.02 18.98 20.08
C ALA A 173 -19.93 18.15 21.35
N TYR A 174 -18.94 18.42 22.19
CA TYR A 174 -18.76 17.77 23.49
C TYR A 174 -19.96 17.98 24.40
N ARG A 175 -20.42 19.23 24.57
CA ARG A 175 -21.59 19.56 25.40
C ARG A 175 -22.87 18.88 24.92
N ARG A 176 -23.09 18.85 23.61
CA ARG A 176 -24.22 18.12 23.02
C ARG A 176 -24.18 16.63 23.33
N ARG A 177 -23.00 16.03 23.21
CA ARG A 177 -22.82 14.61 23.51
C ARG A 177 -23.04 14.32 25.00
N CYS A 178 -22.47 15.11 25.90
CA CYS A 178 -22.74 15.01 27.33
C CYS A 178 -24.25 15.12 27.65
N GLY A 179 -24.94 16.09 27.07
CA GLY A 179 -26.38 16.25 27.26
C GLY A 179 -27.19 15.06 26.74
N ALA A 180 -26.80 14.49 25.60
CA ALA A 180 -27.47 13.33 25.02
C ALA A 180 -27.30 12.04 25.85
N GLU A 181 -26.16 11.89 26.52
CA GLU A 181 -25.85 10.73 27.37
C GLU A 181 -26.10 10.94 28.87
N GLY A 182 -26.53 12.13 29.28
CA GLY A 182 -26.73 12.47 30.69
C GLY A 182 -25.44 12.57 31.47
N LEU A 183 -24.31 12.86 30.81
CA LEU A 183 -22.99 13.03 31.42
C LEU A 183 -22.80 14.45 31.93
N ALA A 184 -22.03 14.61 33.02
CA ALA A 184 -21.61 15.91 33.51
C ALA A 184 -20.49 16.51 32.61
N GLU A 185 -20.41 17.86 32.57
CA GLU A 185 -19.24 18.50 31.92
C GLU A 185 -17.96 18.12 32.69
N GLY A 186 -16.92 17.71 31.94
CA GLY A 186 -15.65 17.19 32.46
C GLY A 186 -15.53 15.67 32.38
N GLU A 187 -16.61 14.94 32.09
CA GLU A 187 -16.55 13.52 31.87
C GLU A 187 -15.93 13.17 30.52
N ARG A 188 -15.39 11.95 30.41
CA ARG A 188 -14.70 11.47 29.21
C ARG A 188 -15.69 11.04 28.15
N VAL A 189 -15.53 11.57 26.95
CA VAL A 189 -16.27 11.19 25.75
C VAL A 189 -15.30 10.70 24.69
N LEU A 190 -15.68 9.69 23.93
CA LEU A 190 -14.85 9.18 22.84
C LEU A 190 -14.75 10.20 21.71
N LEU A 191 -13.54 10.40 21.17
CA LEU A 191 -13.32 11.30 20.02
C LEU A 191 -14.13 10.90 18.78
N SER A 192 -14.41 9.59 18.60
CA SER A 192 -15.29 9.10 17.53
C SER A 192 -16.72 9.64 17.64
N ASP A 193 -17.21 9.78 18.86
CA ASP A 193 -18.57 10.27 19.12
C ASP A 193 -18.66 11.78 18.93
N LEU A 194 -17.59 12.51 19.30
CA LEU A 194 -17.47 13.94 19.00
C LEU A 194 -17.43 14.24 17.51
N LEU A 195 -16.85 13.35 16.71
CA LEU A 195 -16.85 13.51 15.24
C LEU A 195 -18.29 13.58 14.70
N ALA A 196 -19.17 12.68 15.13
CA ALA A 196 -20.56 12.65 14.67
C ALA A 196 -21.28 13.97 14.98
N GLU A 197 -21.14 14.49 16.22
CA GLU A 197 -21.72 15.77 16.62
C GLU A 197 -21.09 16.95 15.84
N LEU A 198 -19.78 16.95 15.68
CA LEU A 198 -19.06 17.97 14.94
C LEU A 198 -19.50 18.04 13.46
N VAL A 199 -19.71 16.88 12.84
CA VAL A 199 -20.23 16.79 11.45
C VAL A 199 -21.57 17.49 11.35
N LEU A 200 -22.50 17.24 12.27
CA LEU A 200 -23.82 17.87 12.28
C LEU A 200 -23.74 19.39 12.54
N LEU A 201 -22.91 19.82 13.48
CA LEU A 201 -22.69 21.24 13.80
C LEU A 201 -22.03 22.01 12.64
N SER A 202 -21.27 21.32 11.79
CA SER A 202 -20.56 21.91 10.66
C SER A 202 -21.39 21.98 9.38
N GLN A 203 -22.66 21.50 9.41
CA GLN A 203 -23.51 21.55 8.24
C GLN A 203 -23.97 22.98 7.94
N PRO A 204 -24.10 23.34 6.64
CA PRO A 204 -24.60 24.63 6.20
C PRO A 204 -26.11 24.79 6.50
N GLU A 205 -26.59 26.02 6.42
CA GLU A 205 -28.00 26.34 6.63
C GLU A 205 -28.93 25.62 5.64
N SER A 206 -28.47 25.42 4.40
CA SER A 206 -29.21 24.65 3.39
C SER A 206 -29.52 23.22 3.85
N PHE A 207 -28.56 22.54 4.51
CA PHE A 207 -28.80 21.21 5.07
C PHE A 207 -29.73 21.27 6.30
N ARG A 208 -29.61 22.28 7.12
CA ARG A 208 -30.47 22.43 8.32
C ARG A 208 -31.91 22.68 7.96
N SER A 209 -32.15 23.43 6.87
CA SER A 209 -33.49 23.75 6.38
C SER A 209 -34.09 22.60 5.57
N ASP A 210 -33.27 21.89 4.78
CA ASP A 210 -33.67 20.74 3.98
C ASP A 210 -32.58 19.66 4.05
N PRO A 211 -32.71 18.67 4.96
CA PRO A 211 -31.68 17.67 5.24
C PRO A 211 -31.64 16.55 4.21
N VAL A 212 -31.47 16.89 2.94
CA VAL A 212 -31.26 15.98 1.83
C VAL A 212 -29.76 15.77 1.59
N ARG A 213 -29.42 14.67 0.92
CA ARG A 213 -28.03 14.28 0.65
C ARG A 213 -27.26 15.35 -0.14
N GLU A 214 -27.93 16.03 -1.04
CA GLU A 214 -27.37 17.05 -1.91
C GLU A 214 -26.90 18.29 -1.13
N ASN A 215 -27.51 18.57 0.00
CA ASN A 215 -27.16 19.67 0.89
C ASN A 215 -26.14 19.28 1.97
N PHE A 216 -25.82 17.96 2.10
CA PHE A 216 -24.86 17.47 3.08
C PHE A 216 -23.42 17.74 2.66
N VAL A 217 -22.67 18.41 3.53
CA VAL A 217 -21.22 18.62 3.34
C VAL A 217 -20.44 17.56 4.10
N GLU A 218 -19.70 16.74 3.36
CA GLU A 218 -18.87 15.69 3.92
C GLU A 218 -17.76 16.25 4.81
N TYR A 219 -17.60 15.64 5.98
CA TYR A 219 -16.52 15.92 6.90
C TYR A 219 -15.77 14.62 7.20
N PRO A 220 -14.77 14.25 6.38
CA PRO A 220 -14.07 12.97 6.51
C PRO A 220 -13.34 12.85 7.84
N ARG A 221 -13.31 11.64 8.40
CA ARG A 221 -12.57 11.30 9.63
C ARG A 221 -11.09 11.74 9.56
N ILE A 222 -10.48 11.63 8.38
CA ILE A 222 -9.08 12.05 8.15
C ILE A 222 -8.92 13.54 8.43
N ARG A 223 -9.87 14.37 8.00
CA ARG A 223 -9.86 15.81 8.26
C ARG A 223 -9.92 16.10 9.76
N PHE A 224 -10.78 15.40 10.47
CA PHE A 224 -10.90 15.51 11.94
C PHE A 224 -9.58 15.13 12.64
N SER A 225 -9.01 13.97 12.28
CA SER A 225 -7.74 13.51 12.82
C SER A 225 -6.58 14.46 12.50
N TYR A 226 -6.53 15.03 11.28
CA TYR A 226 -5.51 16.00 10.88
C TYR A 226 -5.55 17.28 11.70
N VAL A 227 -6.76 17.72 12.01
CA VAL A 227 -6.97 18.97 12.74
C VAL A 227 -6.66 18.84 14.23
N LEU A 228 -6.90 17.65 14.82
CA LEU A 228 -6.59 17.35 16.22
C LEU A 228 -5.10 17.13 16.47
N TYR A 229 -4.32 16.86 15.43
CA TYR A 229 -2.89 16.57 15.53
C TYR A 229 -2.05 17.84 15.44
#